data_c1bb634f2545e0ab8943496cff734dc7
#
_entry.id   c1bb634f2545e0ab8943496cff734dc7
#
_cell.length_a   1.000
_cell.length_b   1.000
_cell.length_c   1.000
_cell.angle_alpha   90.00
_cell.angle_beta   90.00
_cell.angle_gamma   90.00
#
_symmetry.space_group_name_H-M   'P 1'
#
loop_
_entity.id
_entity.type
_entity.pdbx_description
1 polymer ?
#
loop_
_entity_poly.entity_id
_entity_poly.type
_entity_poly.pdbx_seq_one_letter_code
_entity_poly.pdbx_strand_id
1 'polypeptide(L)'
;MSLRYHTNLPQAEQTAAGIAHPAPLAYGDRVHHDELDTLAHVNNVRYFVWFERLRIRFMEAHNIGTIGDPTSPRIVIRGGEARYLKEMLRDEDYIVTTRCTGFRNTSLTLEQQIWAHGTLRATFTCIMVLLTSDGSARQPIPDHIKAELIKTDGAIQHT
;
A
#
# COMPACT_ATOMS: atom_id res chain seq x y z
N MET A 1 -17.36 17.09 -1.90
CA MET A 1 -15.93 17.46 -2.05
C MET A 1 -15.35 16.58 -3.15
N SER A 2 -14.65 17.14 -4.14
CA SER A 2 -14.05 16.34 -5.22
C SER A 2 -12.83 15.62 -4.68
N LEU A 3 -12.69 14.31 -4.98
CA LEU A 3 -11.52 13.53 -4.61
C LEU A 3 -10.28 14.10 -5.30
N ARG A 4 -9.20 14.27 -4.56
CA ARG A 4 -7.89 14.66 -5.11
C ARG A 4 -7.13 13.40 -5.52
N TYR A 5 -6.61 13.40 -6.77
CA TYR A 5 -5.85 12.27 -7.29
C TYR A 5 -4.35 12.46 -7.09
N HIS A 6 -3.62 11.36 -7.00
CA HIS A 6 -2.15 11.27 -6.97
C HIS A 6 -1.47 12.13 -5.90
N THR A 7 -2.19 12.45 -4.84
CA THR A 7 -1.65 13.16 -3.66
C THR A 7 -2.02 12.39 -2.39
N ASN A 8 -1.19 12.50 -1.35
CA ASN A 8 -1.55 11.92 -0.07
C ASN A 8 -2.79 12.60 0.52
N LEU A 9 -3.78 11.79 0.88
CA LEU A 9 -5.04 12.25 1.47
C LEU A 9 -4.91 12.24 3.00
N PRO A 10 -5.03 13.39 3.66
CA PRO A 10 -5.10 13.45 5.13
C PRO A 10 -6.20 12.56 5.69
N GLN A 11 -6.03 12.05 6.91
CA GLN A 11 -7.01 11.16 7.54
C GLN A 11 -8.43 11.77 7.61
N ALA A 12 -8.53 13.10 7.78
CA ALA A 12 -9.81 13.79 7.76
C ALA A 12 -10.55 13.67 6.41
N GLU A 13 -9.81 13.74 5.29
CA GLU A 13 -10.38 13.54 3.95
C GLU A 13 -10.78 12.08 3.71
N GLN A 14 -10.00 11.14 4.22
CA GLN A 14 -10.34 9.71 4.18
C GLN A 14 -11.62 9.42 4.95
N THR A 15 -11.75 9.97 6.16
CA THR A 15 -12.98 9.87 6.97
C THR A 15 -14.19 10.47 6.24
N ALA A 16 -14.02 11.66 5.65
CA ALA A 16 -15.07 12.32 4.88
C ALA A 16 -15.48 11.51 3.63
N ALA A 17 -14.57 10.71 3.08
CA ALA A 17 -14.83 9.77 1.99
C ALA A 17 -15.47 8.43 2.46
N GLY A 18 -15.74 8.29 3.76
CA GLY A 18 -16.40 7.11 4.35
C GLY A 18 -15.45 5.97 4.74
N ILE A 19 -14.14 6.23 4.81
CA ILE A 19 -13.17 5.22 5.27
C ILE A 19 -13.25 5.12 6.79
N ALA A 20 -13.70 3.95 7.29
CA ALA A 20 -13.92 3.73 8.72
C ALA A 20 -12.62 3.78 9.54
N HIS A 21 -11.51 3.32 8.97
CA HIS A 21 -10.20 3.28 9.61
C HIS A 21 -9.15 3.93 8.70
N PRO A 22 -9.03 5.27 8.74
CA PRO A 22 -8.04 6.01 7.96
C PRO A 22 -6.62 5.52 8.21
N ALA A 23 -5.83 5.45 7.15
CA ALA A 23 -4.43 5.03 7.23
C ALA A 23 -3.48 6.24 7.16
N PRO A 24 -2.22 6.09 7.62
CA PRO A 24 -1.21 7.15 7.51
C PRO A 24 -0.95 7.57 6.06
N LEU A 25 -1.07 6.64 5.11
CA LEU A 25 -0.86 6.88 3.70
C LEU A 25 -2.08 6.44 2.89
N ALA A 26 -2.61 7.34 2.08
CA ALA A 26 -3.75 7.08 1.19
C ALA A 26 -3.68 7.95 -0.06
N TYR A 27 -4.00 7.36 -1.22
CA TYR A 27 -4.02 8.05 -2.50
C TYR A 27 -5.31 7.75 -3.25
N GLY A 28 -5.89 8.77 -3.86
CA GLY A 28 -7.06 8.64 -4.71
C GLY A 28 -6.69 8.52 -6.18
N ASP A 29 -7.53 7.80 -6.93
CA ASP A 29 -7.50 7.72 -8.38
C ASP A 29 -8.88 7.32 -8.92
N ARG A 30 -9.01 7.15 -10.22
CA ARG A 30 -10.25 6.74 -10.92
C ARG A 30 -10.01 5.51 -11.76
N VAL A 31 -11.00 4.63 -11.83
CA VAL A 31 -10.98 3.46 -12.71
C VAL A 31 -11.04 3.90 -14.17
N HIS A 32 -10.04 3.50 -14.96
CA HIS A 32 -9.98 3.74 -16.39
C HIS A 32 -10.56 2.58 -17.19
N HIS A 33 -10.99 2.85 -18.43
CA HIS A 33 -11.63 1.85 -19.29
C HIS A 33 -10.71 0.68 -19.65
N ASP A 34 -9.41 0.91 -19.78
CA ASP A 34 -8.40 -0.11 -20.10
C ASP A 34 -8.04 -1.02 -18.91
N GLU A 35 -8.62 -0.77 -17.75
CA GLU A 35 -8.46 -1.57 -16.56
C GLU A 35 -9.55 -2.66 -16.42
N LEU A 36 -10.56 -2.63 -17.28
CA LEU A 36 -11.67 -3.57 -17.24
C LEU A 36 -11.37 -4.89 -17.97
N ASP A 37 -11.99 -5.95 -17.50
CA ASP A 37 -12.00 -7.27 -18.16
C ASP A 37 -13.25 -7.47 -19.02
N THR A 38 -13.43 -8.67 -19.53
CA THR A 38 -14.59 -9.06 -20.37
C THR A 38 -15.93 -9.03 -19.65
N LEU A 39 -15.94 -8.95 -18.32
CA LEU A 39 -17.14 -8.83 -17.50
C LEU A 39 -17.51 -7.35 -17.22
N ALA A 40 -16.78 -6.41 -17.83
CA ALA A 40 -16.90 -4.98 -17.58
C ALA A 40 -16.60 -4.56 -16.11
N HIS A 41 -15.89 -5.39 -15.38
CA HIS A 41 -15.35 -5.12 -14.04
C HIS A 41 -13.85 -4.89 -14.12
N VAL A 42 -13.29 -4.23 -13.12
CA VAL A 42 -11.83 -4.09 -13.02
C VAL A 42 -11.17 -5.47 -12.96
N ASN A 43 -10.22 -5.69 -13.87
CA ASN A 43 -9.43 -6.93 -13.91
C ASN A 43 -8.67 -7.10 -12.59
N ASN A 44 -8.70 -8.31 -12.03
CA ASN A 44 -8.06 -8.62 -10.74
C ASN A 44 -6.56 -8.27 -10.69
N VAL A 45 -5.85 -8.32 -11.81
CA VAL A 45 -4.44 -7.91 -11.90
C VAL A 45 -4.25 -6.41 -11.64
N ARG A 46 -5.24 -5.57 -12.01
CA ARG A 46 -5.16 -4.12 -11.83
C ARG A 46 -5.12 -3.71 -10.36
N TYR A 47 -5.78 -4.44 -9.48
CA TYR A 47 -5.70 -4.21 -8.04
C TYR A 47 -4.26 -4.31 -7.52
N PHE A 48 -3.48 -5.29 -8.02
CA PHE A 48 -2.06 -5.42 -7.65
C PHE A 48 -1.22 -4.25 -8.14
N VAL A 49 -1.51 -3.69 -9.32
CA VAL A 49 -0.85 -2.48 -9.83
C VAL A 49 -1.16 -1.28 -8.91
N TRP A 50 -2.40 -1.12 -8.49
CA TRP A 50 -2.80 -0.06 -7.58
C TRP A 50 -2.14 -0.18 -6.20
N PHE A 51 -2.12 -1.40 -5.64
CA PHE A 51 -1.40 -1.68 -4.40
C PHE A 51 0.10 -1.42 -4.52
N GLU A 52 0.72 -1.79 -5.64
CA GLU A 52 2.14 -1.54 -5.88
C GLU A 52 2.47 -0.05 -5.94
N ARG A 53 1.69 0.74 -6.67
CA ARG A 53 1.86 2.20 -6.74
C ARG A 53 1.92 2.82 -5.33
N LEU A 54 1.04 2.39 -4.43
CA LEU A 54 1.03 2.93 -3.07
C LEU A 54 2.15 2.35 -2.18
N ARG A 55 2.56 1.09 -2.38
CA ARG A 55 3.75 0.54 -1.70
C ARG A 55 5.01 1.32 -2.04
N ILE A 56 5.18 1.73 -3.29
CA ILE A 56 6.31 2.58 -3.70
C ILE A 56 6.28 3.89 -2.91
N ARG A 57 5.12 4.55 -2.82
CA ARG A 57 4.97 5.78 -2.03
C ARG A 57 5.22 5.56 -0.54
N PHE A 58 4.82 4.42 -0.01
CA PHE A 58 5.11 4.04 1.37
C PHE A 58 6.62 3.92 1.61
N MET A 59 7.35 3.27 0.72
CA MET A 59 8.80 3.15 0.83
C MET A 59 9.50 4.50 0.74
N GLU A 60 9.07 5.37 -0.17
CA GLU A 60 9.58 6.75 -0.29
C GLU A 60 9.31 7.56 0.98
N ALA A 61 8.10 7.48 1.54
CA ALA A 61 7.72 8.21 2.75
C ALA A 61 8.53 7.81 3.98
N HIS A 62 8.94 6.55 4.06
CA HIS A 62 9.75 6.03 5.18
C HIS A 62 11.25 5.94 4.86
N ASN A 63 11.69 6.47 3.72
CA ASN A 63 13.10 6.39 3.26
C ASN A 63 13.64 4.94 3.23
N ILE A 64 12.80 3.98 2.86
CA ILE A 64 13.17 2.57 2.73
C ILE A 64 13.62 2.30 1.29
N GLY A 65 14.87 2.58 1.01
CA GLY A 65 15.44 2.43 -0.32
C GLY A 65 15.09 3.59 -1.27
N THR A 66 15.85 3.71 -2.34
CA THR A 66 15.67 4.72 -3.37
C THR A 66 15.57 4.02 -4.73
N ILE A 67 14.50 4.28 -5.47
CA ILE A 67 14.32 3.71 -6.82
C ILE A 67 15.44 4.19 -7.74
N GLY A 68 16.10 3.23 -8.40
CA GLY A 68 17.20 3.51 -9.33
C GLY A 68 18.56 3.69 -8.67
N ASP A 69 18.66 3.70 -7.34
CA ASP A 69 19.92 3.70 -6.63
C ASP A 69 20.46 2.27 -6.43
N PRO A 70 21.57 1.88 -7.09
CA PRO A 70 22.12 0.52 -6.99
C PRO A 70 22.68 0.20 -5.60
N THR A 71 22.88 1.19 -4.75
CA THR A 71 23.38 1.02 -3.38
C THR A 71 22.26 0.81 -2.37
N SER A 72 21.03 1.12 -2.75
CA SER A 72 19.86 0.96 -1.89
C SER A 72 19.51 -0.50 -1.63
N PRO A 73 18.93 -0.82 -0.47
CA PRO A 73 18.35 -2.13 -0.21
C PRO A 73 17.34 -2.52 -1.28
N ARG A 74 17.32 -3.79 -1.63
CA ARG A 74 16.23 -4.36 -2.43
C ARG A 74 15.07 -4.73 -1.52
N ILE A 75 13.86 -4.47 -1.99
CA ILE A 75 12.65 -4.81 -1.26
C ILE A 75 11.82 -5.73 -2.15
N VAL A 76 11.54 -6.92 -1.63
CA VAL A 76 10.81 -7.95 -2.37
C VAL A 76 9.58 -8.39 -1.60
N ILE A 77 8.50 -8.76 -2.31
CA ILE A 77 7.34 -9.40 -1.72
C ILE A 77 7.67 -10.89 -1.56
N ARG A 78 7.61 -11.37 -0.32
CA ARG A 78 7.74 -12.80 -0.03
C ARG A 78 6.45 -13.56 -0.25
N GLY A 79 5.32 -12.91 0.00
CA GLY A 79 4.00 -13.51 -0.14
C GLY A 79 2.92 -12.54 0.36
N GLY A 80 1.67 -12.91 0.12
CA GLY A 80 0.54 -12.10 0.55
C GLY A 80 -0.78 -12.76 0.22
N GLU A 81 -1.87 -12.18 0.75
CA GLU A 81 -3.24 -12.61 0.53
C GLU A 81 -4.05 -11.42 0.04
N ALA A 82 -4.68 -11.57 -1.13
CA ALA A 82 -5.63 -10.60 -1.66
C ALA A 82 -7.06 -11.14 -1.50
N ARG A 83 -7.99 -10.25 -1.15
CA ARG A 83 -9.42 -10.53 -1.07
C ARG A 83 -10.17 -9.48 -1.88
N TYR A 84 -11.07 -9.94 -2.76
CA TYR A 84 -11.97 -9.11 -3.54
C TYR A 84 -13.35 -9.21 -2.93
N LEU A 85 -13.83 -8.10 -2.36
CA LEU A 85 -15.08 -8.07 -1.58
C LEU A 85 -16.26 -7.58 -2.41
N LYS A 86 -15.99 -6.69 -3.38
CA LYS A 86 -16.99 -6.15 -4.27
C LYS A 86 -16.30 -5.65 -5.55
N GLU A 87 -16.94 -5.86 -6.70
CA GLU A 87 -16.45 -5.40 -7.99
C GLU A 87 -16.27 -3.88 -8.04
N MET A 88 -15.36 -3.44 -8.89
CA MET A 88 -15.13 -2.06 -9.24
C MET A 88 -15.50 -1.84 -10.70
N LEU A 89 -16.19 -0.73 -10.98
CA LEU A 89 -16.71 -0.40 -12.28
C LEU A 89 -15.97 0.79 -12.90
N ARG A 90 -16.14 0.95 -14.20
CA ARG A 90 -15.59 2.09 -14.94
C ARG A 90 -16.02 3.42 -14.31
N ASP A 91 -15.09 4.37 -14.32
CA ASP A 91 -15.27 5.74 -13.86
C ASP A 91 -15.57 5.90 -12.35
N GLU A 92 -15.51 4.80 -11.56
CA GLU A 92 -15.55 4.90 -10.10
C GLU A 92 -14.28 5.55 -9.57
N ASP A 93 -14.44 6.54 -8.68
CA ASP A 93 -13.34 7.07 -7.88
C ASP A 93 -13.02 6.09 -6.75
N TYR A 94 -11.73 5.86 -6.51
CA TYR A 94 -11.29 4.99 -5.43
C TYR A 94 -10.14 5.59 -4.63
N ILE A 95 -9.98 5.08 -3.41
CA ILE A 95 -8.86 5.42 -2.53
C ILE A 95 -8.16 4.11 -2.17
N VAL A 96 -6.85 4.08 -2.39
CA VAL A 96 -5.97 3.02 -1.86
C VAL A 96 -5.35 3.52 -0.58
N THR A 97 -5.39 2.70 0.48
CA THR A 97 -4.74 2.98 1.77
C THR A 97 -3.63 1.99 2.03
N THR A 98 -2.63 2.40 2.80
CA THR A 98 -1.52 1.54 3.22
C THR A 98 -1.07 1.89 4.61
N ARG A 99 -0.74 0.85 5.41
CA ARG A 99 -0.04 0.97 6.69
C ARG A 99 0.80 -0.26 6.97
N CYS A 100 1.86 -0.10 7.72
CA CYS A 100 2.58 -1.21 8.30
C CYS A 100 1.85 -1.67 9.58
N THR A 101 1.41 -2.92 9.61
CA THR A 101 0.75 -3.49 10.81
C THR A 101 1.74 -4.12 11.77
N GLY A 102 2.90 -4.54 11.26
CA GLY A 102 3.94 -5.12 12.09
C GLY A 102 5.22 -5.36 11.32
N PHE A 103 6.29 -5.61 12.03
CA PHE A 103 7.60 -5.90 11.44
C PHE A 103 8.42 -6.86 12.30
N ARG A 104 9.37 -7.50 11.65
CA ARG A 104 10.45 -8.30 12.26
C ARG A 104 11.79 -7.67 11.91
N ASN A 105 12.88 -8.34 12.23
CA ASN A 105 14.21 -7.77 11.99
C ASN A 105 14.46 -7.37 10.54
N THR A 106 13.99 -8.17 9.56
CA THR A 106 14.26 -7.97 8.11
C THR A 106 13.01 -7.89 7.25
N SER A 107 11.82 -7.85 7.84
CA SER A 107 10.56 -7.90 7.10
C SER A 107 9.49 -6.98 7.69
N LEU A 108 8.62 -6.48 6.80
CA LEU A 108 7.45 -5.67 7.09
C LEU A 108 6.19 -6.43 6.70
N THR A 109 5.12 -6.27 7.47
CA THR A 109 3.77 -6.68 7.07
C THR A 109 2.97 -5.43 6.75
N LEU A 110 2.58 -5.28 5.48
CA LEU A 110 1.73 -4.18 5.03
C LEU A 110 0.30 -4.65 4.85
N GLU A 111 -0.62 -3.85 5.34
CA GLU A 111 -2.05 -3.93 5.03
C GLU A 111 -2.40 -2.83 4.05
N GLN A 112 -3.00 -3.21 2.93
CA GLN A 112 -3.48 -2.29 1.90
C GLN A 112 -4.95 -2.53 1.64
N GLN A 113 -5.71 -1.47 1.40
CA GLN A 113 -7.14 -1.55 1.18
C GLN A 113 -7.54 -0.64 0.03
N ILE A 114 -8.57 -1.03 -0.73
CA ILE A 114 -9.19 -0.22 -1.77
C ILE A 114 -10.62 0.08 -1.35
N TRP A 115 -10.95 1.37 -1.37
CA TRP A 115 -12.24 1.91 -0.98
C TRP A 115 -12.86 2.69 -2.13
N ALA A 116 -14.15 2.51 -2.38
CA ALA A 116 -14.93 3.34 -3.30
C ALA A 116 -16.32 3.57 -2.72
N HIS A 117 -16.79 4.81 -2.78
CA HIS A 117 -18.09 5.23 -2.22
C HIS A 117 -18.29 4.80 -0.75
N GLY A 118 -17.24 4.94 0.08
CA GLY A 118 -17.28 4.55 1.50
C GLY A 118 -17.38 3.02 1.74
N THR A 119 -17.21 2.21 0.72
CA THR A 119 -17.28 0.75 0.80
C THR A 119 -15.92 0.13 0.53
N LEU A 120 -15.50 -0.80 1.39
CA LEU A 120 -14.29 -1.59 1.19
C LEU A 120 -14.49 -2.55 0.01
N ARG A 121 -13.63 -2.45 -0.99
CA ARG A 121 -13.70 -3.21 -2.24
C ARG A 121 -12.73 -4.37 -2.28
N ALA A 122 -11.51 -4.15 -1.83
CA ALA A 122 -10.48 -5.18 -1.81
C ALA A 122 -9.48 -4.91 -0.70
N THR A 123 -8.80 -5.97 -0.27
CA THR A 123 -7.69 -5.92 0.68
C THR A 123 -6.49 -6.70 0.14
N PHE A 124 -5.30 -6.27 0.51
CA PHE A 124 -4.07 -7.01 0.27
C PHE A 124 -3.16 -6.91 1.48
N THR A 125 -2.88 -8.03 2.12
CA THR A 125 -1.89 -8.12 3.18
C THR A 125 -0.66 -8.82 2.62
N CYS A 126 0.50 -8.18 2.67
CA CYS A 126 1.73 -8.75 2.16
C CYS A 126 2.89 -8.63 3.12
N ILE A 127 3.83 -9.58 3.00
CA ILE A 127 5.10 -9.58 3.72
C ILE A 127 6.17 -9.13 2.74
N MET A 128 6.83 -8.02 3.06
CA MET A 128 7.96 -7.49 2.33
C MET A 128 9.25 -7.79 3.09
N VAL A 129 10.30 -8.14 2.37
CA VAL A 129 11.61 -8.47 2.95
C VAL A 129 12.66 -7.54 2.39
N LEU A 130 13.49 -6.99 3.27
CA LEU A 130 14.66 -6.21 2.90
C LEU A 130 15.84 -7.14 2.63
N LEU A 131 16.48 -6.91 1.50
CA LEU A 131 17.70 -7.58 1.08
C LEU A 131 18.82 -6.54 0.91
N THR A 132 20.05 -7.00 0.97
CA THR A 132 21.21 -6.20 0.57
C THR A 132 21.06 -5.70 -0.87
N SER A 133 21.78 -4.67 -1.25
CA SER A 133 21.67 -4.05 -2.59
C SER A 133 21.96 -5.03 -3.72
N ASP A 134 22.81 -6.02 -3.50
CA ASP A 134 23.08 -7.12 -4.45
C ASP A 134 22.05 -8.26 -4.41
N GLY A 135 21.18 -8.26 -3.37
CA GLY A 135 20.16 -9.28 -3.16
C GLY A 135 20.65 -10.58 -2.55
N SER A 136 21.93 -10.67 -2.13
CA SER A 136 22.55 -11.91 -1.65
C SER A 136 22.14 -12.30 -0.23
N ALA A 137 21.73 -11.34 0.60
CA ALA A 137 21.40 -11.56 2.00
C ALA A 137 20.20 -10.70 2.46
N ARG A 138 19.58 -11.10 3.57
CA ARG A 138 18.60 -10.28 4.25
C ARG A 138 19.29 -9.13 4.98
N GLN A 139 18.68 -7.95 4.91
CA GLN A 139 19.17 -6.74 5.56
C GLN A 139 18.24 -6.36 6.71
N PRO A 140 18.78 -6.10 7.91
CA PRO A 140 17.98 -5.57 9.02
C PRO A 140 17.34 -4.23 8.66
N ILE A 141 16.09 -4.03 9.12
CA ILE A 141 15.44 -2.73 9.05
C ILE A 141 16.17 -1.79 10.02
N PRO A 142 16.60 -0.59 9.57
CA PRO A 142 17.23 0.39 10.45
C PRO A 142 16.33 0.77 11.63
N ASP A 143 16.92 0.98 12.80
CA ASP A 143 16.16 1.22 14.03
C ASP A 143 15.34 2.51 13.98
N HIS A 144 15.82 3.56 13.29
CA HIS A 144 15.07 4.79 13.11
C HIS A 144 13.78 4.56 12.27
N ILE A 145 13.82 3.65 11.28
CA ILE A 145 12.63 3.27 10.49
C ILE A 145 11.67 2.47 11.36
N LYS A 146 12.16 1.52 12.16
CA LYS A 146 11.32 0.78 13.12
C LYS A 146 10.59 1.73 14.08
N ALA A 147 11.30 2.72 14.63
CA ALA A 147 10.71 3.70 15.53
C ALA A 147 9.64 4.56 14.82
N GLU A 148 9.90 4.96 13.58
CA GLU A 148 8.93 5.70 12.76
C GLU A 148 7.68 4.88 12.47
N LEU A 149 7.81 3.62 12.06
CA LEU A 149 6.68 2.73 11.81
C LEU A 149 5.80 2.53 13.05
N ILE A 150 6.39 2.42 14.23
CA ILE A 150 5.64 2.37 15.49
C ILE A 150 4.86 3.67 15.70
N LYS A 151 5.50 4.81 15.49
CA LYS A 151 4.94 6.13 15.74
C LYS A 151 3.83 6.50 14.75
N THR A 152 4.04 6.27 13.44
CA THR A 152 3.13 6.74 12.38
C THR A 152 2.05 5.73 12.06
N ASP A 153 2.40 4.45 12.03
CA ASP A 153 1.53 3.37 11.58
C ASP A 153 0.93 2.56 12.74
N GLY A 154 1.45 2.73 13.95
CA GLY A 154 1.10 1.87 15.08
C GLY A 154 1.59 0.43 14.93
N ALA A 155 2.68 0.24 14.17
CA ALA A 155 3.20 -1.09 13.85
C ALA A 155 3.70 -1.83 15.09
N ILE A 156 3.46 -3.15 15.14
CA ILE A 156 3.89 -4.01 16.22
C ILE A 156 5.20 -4.69 15.84
N GLN A 157 6.19 -4.60 16.71
CA GLN A 157 7.41 -5.38 16.54
C GLN A 157 7.20 -6.82 17.00
N HIS A 158 7.46 -7.77 16.10
CA HIS A 158 7.42 -9.20 16.40
C HIS A 158 8.84 -9.76 16.54
N THR A 159 9.00 -10.75 17.40
CA THR A 159 10.24 -11.52 17.55
C THR A 159 10.47 -12.48 16.39
#